data_058a70bcdd68855fcef5600c749e9666
#
_entry.id   058a70bcdd68855fcef5600c749e9666
#
_cell.length_a   1.000
_cell.length_b   1.000
_cell.length_c   1.000
_cell.angle_alpha   90.00
_cell.angle_beta   90.00
_cell.angle_gamma   90.00
#
_symmetry.space_group_name_H-M   'P 1'
#
loop_
_entity.id
_entity.type
_entity.pdbx_description
1 polymer ?
#
loop_
_entity_poly.entity_id
_entity_poly.type
_entity_poly.pdbx_seq_one_letter_code
_entity_poly.pdbx_strand_id
1 'polypeptide(L)'
;MARLASQAKAGFYPTPDSVVSLLKTKISIEEGARILDPCCGEGKTLSRLAGPLIENINGIRLELKTTLTYGIELDHQRATEAKTRLFKAVWGDALTETRISSQAFGLLYLNPPYDTAIHSDDKRLEHQFLRSYSRTLQIGGILVFVIPYYVLKACAKTLARNFKVQVVGFPDEEFPTFRQCVVFGQKQYVSEEKAKETQEHLEEFADMTPEEFQSEVWPLESMATIVVPAATKPINFRVDRLDPLEVIPVMNKAGILQDTLKELVPSKNNNIRPLTSLENGHLALMLAGGYMNGAIEKDGRQLVIKGVIHKTEKIVQTNENGTGGGSITTKDQYIPTVKVIDMSTAELITVQ
;
A
#
# COMPACT_ATOMS: atom_id res chain seq x y z
N MET A 1 -5.48 10.28 -22.53
CA MET A 1 -4.10 10.44 -22.01
C MET A 1 -4.04 10.44 -20.48
N ALA A 2 -4.99 11.01 -19.73
CA ALA A 2 -5.02 10.97 -18.25
C ALA A 2 -5.10 9.54 -17.65
N ARG A 3 -5.85 8.62 -18.26
CA ARG A 3 -6.00 7.23 -17.80
C ARG A 3 -4.70 6.41 -17.82
N LEU A 4 -3.85 6.58 -18.83
CA LEU A 4 -2.57 5.86 -18.93
C LEU A 4 -1.53 6.33 -17.90
N ALA A 5 -1.50 7.64 -17.63
CA ALA A 5 -0.63 8.20 -16.59
C ALA A 5 -1.06 7.81 -15.17
N SER A 6 -2.37 7.63 -14.96
CA SER A 6 -2.99 7.15 -13.71
C SER A 6 -2.68 5.68 -13.44
N GLN A 7 -2.80 4.82 -14.45
CA GLN A 7 -2.44 3.40 -14.33
C GLN A 7 -0.94 3.19 -14.08
N ALA A 8 -0.08 4.00 -14.73
CA ALA A 8 1.36 3.96 -14.52
C ALA A 8 1.78 4.41 -13.10
N LYS A 9 0.96 5.23 -12.41
CA LYS A 9 1.19 5.68 -11.02
C LYS A 9 0.40 4.88 -9.97
N ALA A 10 -0.12 3.71 -10.32
CA ALA A 10 -0.96 2.87 -9.45
C ALA A 10 -2.14 3.64 -8.83
N GLY A 11 -2.82 4.49 -9.62
CA GLY A 11 -4.00 5.23 -9.19
C GLY A 11 -3.79 6.27 -8.09
N PHE A 12 -2.56 6.73 -7.87
CA PHE A 12 -2.25 7.71 -6.84
C PHE A 12 -2.69 9.12 -7.26
N TYR A 13 -3.68 9.66 -6.54
CA TYR A 13 -4.19 11.02 -6.67
C TYR A 13 -4.07 11.75 -5.33
N PRO A 14 -2.98 12.50 -5.11
CA PRO A 14 -2.83 13.25 -3.86
C PRO A 14 -3.89 14.34 -3.76
N THR A 15 -4.39 14.56 -2.56
CA THR A 15 -5.25 15.71 -2.27
C THR A 15 -4.45 17.00 -2.50
N PRO A 16 -5.02 18.02 -3.20
CA PRO A 16 -4.35 19.29 -3.43
C PRO A 16 -3.86 19.94 -2.13
N ASP A 17 -2.70 20.59 -2.20
CA ASP A 17 -2.08 21.23 -1.03
C ASP A 17 -2.92 22.36 -0.41
N SER A 18 -3.69 23.08 -1.25
CA SER A 18 -4.68 24.08 -0.85
C SER A 18 -5.75 23.46 0.06
N VAL A 19 -6.34 22.35 -0.39
CA VAL A 19 -7.37 21.58 0.35
C VAL A 19 -6.79 21.02 1.66
N VAL A 20 -5.59 20.45 1.64
CA VAL A 20 -4.94 19.92 2.87
C VAL A 20 -4.68 21.03 3.89
N SER A 21 -4.24 22.21 3.42
CA SER A 21 -4.02 23.37 4.29
C SER A 21 -5.31 23.83 4.94
N LEU A 22 -6.39 23.86 4.18
CA LEU A 22 -7.71 24.24 4.68
C LEU A 22 -8.26 23.18 5.66
N LEU A 23 -8.17 21.90 5.34
CA LEU A 23 -8.53 20.79 6.25
C LEU A 23 -7.82 20.92 7.60
N LYS A 24 -6.53 21.27 7.59
CA LYS A 24 -5.75 21.47 8.81
C LYS A 24 -6.33 22.57 9.71
N THR A 25 -6.92 23.63 9.14
CA THR A 25 -7.58 24.69 9.93
C THR A 25 -8.90 24.24 10.56
N LYS A 26 -9.52 23.19 10.00
CA LYS A 26 -10.82 22.65 10.44
C LYS A 26 -10.70 21.46 11.39
N ILE A 27 -9.49 20.97 11.65
CA ILE A 27 -9.25 19.81 12.48
C ILE A 27 -8.36 20.22 13.67
N SER A 28 -8.88 20.08 14.88
CA SER A 28 -8.14 20.21 16.14
C SER A 28 -7.90 18.80 16.70
N ILE A 29 -6.66 18.47 17.02
CA ILE A 29 -6.28 17.11 17.43
C ILE A 29 -5.91 17.13 18.92
N GLU A 30 -6.59 16.30 19.71
CA GLU A 30 -6.27 16.13 21.13
C GLU A 30 -4.94 15.39 21.32
N GLU A 31 -4.28 15.66 22.43
CA GLU A 31 -3.07 14.94 22.84
C GLU A 31 -3.35 13.44 22.98
N GLY A 32 -2.43 12.60 22.46
CA GLY A 32 -2.61 11.13 22.45
C GLY A 32 -3.55 10.60 21.37
N ALA A 33 -4.04 11.43 20.46
CA ALA A 33 -4.84 10.98 19.35
C ALA A 33 -4.00 10.11 18.39
N ARG A 34 -4.66 9.11 17.80
CA ARG A 34 -4.12 8.31 16.69
C ARG A 34 -4.90 8.61 15.43
N ILE A 35 -4.18 8.82 14.36
CA ILE A 35 -4.76 9.11 13.05
C ILE A 35 -4.28 8.11 12.02
N LEU A 36 -5.18 7.64 11.16
CA LEU A 36 -4.96 6.59 10.19
C LEU A 36 -5.26 7.07 8.78
N ASP A 37 -4.38 6.72 7.83
CA ASP A 37 -4.63 6.78 6.40
C ASP A 37 -4.26 5.43 5.75
N PRO A 38 -5.22 4.64 5.28
CA PRO A 38 -4.94 3.36 4.64
C PRO A 38 -4.49 3.45 3.18
N CYS A 39 -4.38 4.67 2.62
CA CYS A 39 -3.87 4.95 1.28
C CYS A 39 -2.91 6.13 1.32
N CYS A 40 -1.94 6.09 2.25
CA CYS A 40 -1.21 7.29 2.70
C CYS A 40 -0.24 7.87 1.66
N GLY A 41 0.01 7.17 0.54
CA GLY A 41 1.02 7.60 -0.41
C GLY A 41 2.38 7.79 0.26
N GLU A 42 3.00 8.93 0.04
CA GLU A 42 4.27 9.32 0.69
C GLU A 42 4.09 9.82 2.14
N GLY A 43 2.88 9.78 2.70
CA GLY A 43 2.56 10.24 4.05
C GLY A 43 2.47 11.76 4.23
N LYS A 44 2.57 12.55 3.16
CA LYS A 44 2.60 14.02 3.21
C LYS A 44 1.33 14.61 3.81
N THR A 45 0.15 14.19 3.34
CA THR A 45 -1.14 14.70 3.81
C THR A 45 -1.32 14.45 5.30
N LEU A 46 -1.12 13.21 5.74
CA LEU A 46 -1.33 12.84 7.13
C LEU A 46 -0.34 13.55 8.07
N SER A 47 0.92 13.67 7.66
CA SER A 47 1.94 14.42 8.40
C SER A 47 1.60 15.89 8.54
N ARG A 48 1.08 16.54 7.47
CA ARG A 48 0.64 17.95 7.53
C ARG A 48 -0.56 18.16 8.44
N LEU A 49 -1.55 17.27 8.41
CA LEU A 49 -2.72 17.32 9.28
C LEU A 49 -2.31 17.20 10.75
N ALA A 50 -1.45 16.24 11.07
CA ALA A 50 -0.94 16.03 12.42
C ALA A 50 -0.05 17.19 12.92
N GLY A 51 0.60 17.88 12.00
CA GLY A 51 1.69 18.82 12.30
C GLY A 51 3.01 18.09 12.60
N PRO A 52 4.10 18.81 12.86
CA PRO A 52 5.41 18.20 13.06
C PRO A 52 5.39 17.28 14.29
N LEU A 53 5.84 16.05 14.08
CA LEU A 53 6.03 15.05 15.14
C LEU A 53 7.27 15.36 15.99
N ILE A 54 8.24 16.03 15.38
CA ILE A 54 9.56 16.24 15.97
C ILE A 54 10.07 17.61 15.49
N GLU A 55 10.42 18.48 16.42
CA GLU A 55 11.18 19.68 16.11
C GLU A 55 12.67 19.44 16.44
N ASN A 56 13.53 19.88 15.54
CA ASN A 56 14.98 19.79 15.74
C ASN A 56 15.48 21.15 16.22
N ILE A 57 15.61 21.34 17.54
CA ILE A 57 16.15 22.55 18.12
C ILE A 57 17.57 22.27 18.58
N ASN A 58 18.55 22.88 17.93
CA ASN A 58 19.98 22.75 18.25
C ASN A 58 20.50 21.30 18.27
N GLY A 59 20.00 20.45 17.35
CA GLY A 59 20.39 19.05 17.27
C GLY A 59 19.67 18.11 18.25
N ILE A 60 18.78 18.64 19.09
CA ILE A 60 17.94 17.87 20.00
C ILE A 60 16.57 17.67 19.35
N ARG A 61 16.20 16.41 19.12
CA ARG A 61 14.85 16.05 18.68
C ARG A 61 13.88 16.16 19.85
N LEU A 62 13.00 17.17 19.81
CA LEU A 62 11.92 17.32 20.79
C LEU A 62 10.63 16.81 20.15
N GLU A 63 9.96 15.86 20.77
CA GLU A 63 8.58 15.50 20.40
C GLU A 63 7.64 16.62 20.83
N LEU A 64 7.18 17.39 19.85
CA LEU A 64 6.27 18.53 20.10
C LEU A 64 4.80 18.12 20.13
N LYS A 65 4.46 16.95 19.61
CA LYS A 65 3.10 16.41 19.58
C LYS A 65 3.06 14.92 19.86
N THR A 66 2.12 14.54 20.67
CA THR A 66 1.78 13.17 21.01
C THR A 66 0.80 12.52 20.02
N THR A 67 0.52 13.18 18.88
CA THR A 67 -0.32 12.62 17.81
C THR A 67 0.43 11.54 17.06
N LEU A 68 -0.09 10.32 17.07
CA LEU A 68 0.52 9.18 16.41
C LEU A 68 -0.12 8.95 15.04
N THR A 69 0.68 9.06 13.97
CA THR A 69 0.25 8.90 12.58
C THR A 69 0.53 7.50 12.06
N TYR A 70 -0.48 6.85 11.49
CA TYR A 70 -0.38 5.49 10.94
C TYR A 70 -0.76 5.49 9.47
N GLY A 71 0.06 4.89 8.62
CA GLY A 71 -0.16 4.84 7.18
C GLY A 71 0.00 3.45 6.60
N ILE A 72 -0.76 3.15 5.54
CA ILE A 72 -0.61 1.95 4.73
C ILE A 72 -0.45 2.41 3.29
N GLU A 73 0.50 1.81 2.57
CA GLU A 73 0.72 2.12 1.15
C GLU A 73 1.08 0.85 0.39
N LEU A 74 0.47 0.69 -0.78
CA LEU A 74 0.65 -0.46 -1.65
C LEU A 74 1.95 -0.42 -2.44
N ASP A 75 2.38 0.77 -2.84
CA ASP A 75 3.63 0.99 -3.55
C ASP A 75 4.80 1.01 -2.57
N HIS A 76 5.83 0.20 -2.84
CA HIS A 76 6.97 0.05 -1.94
C HIS A 76 7.79 1.33 -1.77
N GLN A 77 8.00 2.08 -2.85
CA GLN A 77 8.80 3.30 -2.81
C GLN A 77 8.08 4.37 -1.99
N ARG A 78 6.79 4.60 -2.23
CA ARG A 78 5.98 5.55 -1.45
C ARG A 78 5.87 5.13 0.02
N ALA A 79 5.70 3.83 0.30
CA ALA A 79 5.69 3.31 1.66
C ALA A 79 7.01 3.60 2.39
N THR A 80 8.15 3.44 1.71
CA THR A 80 9.47 3.76 2.26
C THR A 80 9.58 5.25 2.61
N GLU A 81 9.08 6.13 1.75
CA GLU A 81 9.02 7.56 2.06
C GLU A 81 8.06 7.87 3.22
N ALA A 82 6.88 7.23 3.26
CA ALA A 82 5.92 7.40 4.36
C ALA A 82 6.51 7.00 5.72
N LYS A 83 7.37 5.95 5.78
CA LYS A 83 8.07 5.52 7.00
C LYS A 83 8.99 6.62 7.57
N THR A 84 9.47 7.55 6.74
CA THR A 84 10.30 8.67 7.22
C THR A 84 9.49 9.83 7.79
N ARG A 85 8.19 9.93 7.46
CA ARG A 85 7.31 11.06 7.80
C ARG A 85 6.27 10.73 8.87
N LEU A 86 5.84 9.48 8.91
CA LEU A 86 4.80 9.03 9.83
C LEU A 86 5.40 8.30 11.04
N PHE A 87 4.65 8.29 12.14
CA PHE A 87 5.02 7.51 13.32
C PHE A 87 5.19 6.02 12.98
N LYS A 88 4.24 5.47 12.18
CA LYS A 88 4.32 4.12 11.68
C LYS A 88 3.67 4.03 10.32
N ALA A 89 4.43 3.61 9.30
CA ALA A 89 3.90 3.27 7.99
C ALA A 89 4.26 1.83 7.65
N VAL A 90 3.39 1.15 6.91
CA VAL A 90 3.58 -0.23 6.49
C VAL A 90 3.34 -0.37 4.98
N TRP A 91 4.14 -1.24 4.36
CA TRP A 91 4.00 -1.59 2.96
C TRP A 91 3.09 -2.81 2.82
N GLY A 92 1.97 -2.67 2.12
CA GLY A 92 1.05 -3.78 1.87
C GLY A 92 -0.28 -3.35 1.30
N ASP A 93 -1.08 -4.33 0.91
CA ASP A 93 -2.46 -4.11 0.49
C ASP A 93 -3.35 -3.86 1.72
N ALA A 94 -3.91 -2.65 1.75
CA ALA A 94 -4.78 -2.21 2.83
C ALA A 94 -6.03 -3.09 3.00
N LEU A 95 -6.59 -3.62 1.91
CA LEU A 95 -7.84 -4.39 1.96
C LEU A 95 -7.64 -5.87 2.33
N THR A 96 -6.51 -6.46 1.96
CA THR A 96 -6.30 -7.91 2.05
C THR A 96 -5.23 -8.33 3.08
N GLU A 97 -4.20 -7.51 3.29
CA GLU A 97 -3.01 -7.89 4.06
C GLU A 97 -2.92 -7.27 5.46
N THR A 98 -3.86 -6.40 5.85
CA THR A 98 -3.75 -5.64 7.10
C THR A 98 -4.46 -6.28 8.28
N ARG A 99 -3.84 -6.14 9.47
CA ARG A 99 -4.41 -6.52 10.77
C ARG A 99 -4.40 -5.31 11.69
N ILE A 100 -5.57 -4.72 11.87
CA ILE A 100 -5.73 -3.47 12.62
C ILE A 100 -6.84 -3.63 13.67
N SER A 101 -6.55 -3.16 14.89
CA SER A 101 -7.51 -3.14 15.98
C SER A 101 -8.73 -2.29 15.65
N SER A 102 -9.91 -2.77 16.03
CA SER A 102 -11.14 -1.97 15.95
C SER A 102 -11.16 -0.88 17.02
N GLN A 103 -11.75 0.27 16.69
CA GLN A 103 -11.94 1.41 17.61
C GLN A 103 -10.64 1.92 18.25
N ALA A 104 -9.53 1.92 17.50
CA ALA A 104 -8.22 2.32 17.99
C ALA A 104 -7.76 3.71 17.52
N PHE A 105 -8.54 4.36 16.67
CA PHE A 105 -8.19 5.65 16.05
C PHE A 105 -9.21 6.72 16.34
N GLY A 106 -8.72 7.95 16.59
CA GLY A 106 -9.54 9.15 16.73
C GLY A 106 -9.90 9.77 15.39
N LEU A 107 -9.01 9.63 14.37
CA LEU A 107 -9.27 10.10 13.01
C LEU A 107 -8.93 9.03 11.98
N LEU A 108 -9.81 8.90 11.00
CA LEU A 108 -9.60 8.15 9.79
C LEU A 108 -9.64 9.14 8.61
N TYR A 109 -8.51 9.36 7.96
CA TYR A 109 -8.42 10.07 6.71
C TYR A 109 -8.49 9.05 5.57
N LEU A 110 -9.42 9.22 4.65
CA LEU A 110 -9.62 8.36 3.48
C LEU A 110 -9.58 9.18 2.20
N ASN A 111 -8.57 8.97 1.38
CA ASN A 111 -8.52 9.37 -0.02
C ASN A 111 -8.12 8.14 -0.86
N PRO A 112 -9.01 7.15 -0.97
CA PRO A 112 -8.72 5.90 -1.66
C PRO A 112 -8.60 6.10 -3.18
N PRO A 113 -7.97 5.15 -3.91
CA PRO A 113 -7.95 5.19 -5.36
C PRO A 113 -9.38 5.15 -5.92
N TYR A 114 -9.62 5.95 -6.98
CA TYR A 114 -10.92 6.06 -7.64
C TYR A 114 -11.00 5.05 -8.78
N ASP A 115 -11.57 3.89 -8.51
CA ASP A 115 -11.74 2.86 -9.55
C ASP A 115 -12.87 1.87 -9.22
N THR A 116 -13.27 1.12 -10.23
CA THR A 116 -14.17 -0.01 -10.09
C THR A 116 -13.37 -1.26 -9.78
N ALA A 117 -13.69 -1.94 -8.69
CA ALA A 117 -13.07 -3.20 -8.34
C ALA A 117 -13.41 -4.29 -9.35
N ILE A 118 -12.39 -4.97 -9.88
CA ILE A 118 -12.53 -5.93 -10.99
C ILE A 118 -13.20 -7.25 -10.53
N HIS A 119 -13.19 -7.56 -9.23
CA HIS A 119 -13.56 -8.89 -8.70
C HIS A 119 -14.51 -8.87 -7.50
N SER A 120 -15.31 -7.83 -7.27
CA SER A 120 -16.27 -7.81 -6.17
C SER A 120 -17.65 -7.34 -6.60
N ASP A 121 -18.69 -7.82 -5.92
CA ASP A 121 -20.08 -7.33 -6.05
C ASP A 121 -20.18 -5.85 -5.64
N ASP A 122 -19.22 -5.38 -4.85
CA ASP A 122 -19.04 -4.00 -4.44
C ASP A 122 -18.08 -3.30 -5.42
N LYS A 123 -18.66 -2.73 -6.47
CA LYS A 123 -17.96 -2.26 -7.67
C LYS A 123 -17.05 -1.04 -7.46
N ARG A 124 -17.12 -0.34 -6.28
CA ARG A 124 -16.37 0.89 -6.02
C ARG A 124 -15.35 0.67 -4.90
N LEU A 125 -14.07 0.96 -5.19
CA LEU A 125 -12.99 0.85 -4.20
C LEU A 125 -13.21 1.79 -3.02
N GLU A 126 -13.72 2.99 -3.26
CA GLU A 126 -14.00 3.98 -2.23
C GLU A 126 -14.97 3.42 -1.16
N HIS A 127 -16.01 2.69 -1.60
CA HIS A 127 -16.95 2.05 -0.67
C HIS A 127 -16.31 0.89 0.08
N GLN A 128 -15.47 0.08 -0.57
CA GLN A 128 -14.75 -1.01 0.09
C GLN A 128 -13.82 -0.49 1.18
N PHE A 129 -13.06 0.57 0.91
CA PHE A 129 -12.22 1.22 1.92
C PHE A 129 -13.04 1.77 3.08
N LEU A 130 -14.11 2.51 2.80
CA LEU A 130 -15.01 3.03 3.83
C LEU A 130 -15.54 1.90 4.72
N ARG A 131 -16.07 0.84 4.12
CA ARG A 131 -16.62 -0.32 4.83
C ARG A 131 -15.58 -1.03 5.70
N SER A 132 -14.38 -1.28 5.14
CA SER A 132 -13.31 -2.00 5.83
C SER A 132 -12.72 -1.22 6.99
N TYR A 133 -12.57 0.09 6.83
CA TYR A 133 -11.85 0.94 7.78
C TYR A 133 -12.75 1.69 8.78
N SER A 134 -14.05 1.85 8.53
CA SER A 134 -14.98 2.46 9.49
C SER A 134 -14.91 1.82 10.88
N ARG A 135 -14.63 0.52 10.96
CA ARG A 135 -14.50 -0.21 12.23
C ARG A 135 -13.29 0.22 13.05
N THR A 136 -12.26 0.79 12.42
CA THR A 136 -11.03 1.20 13.12
C THR A 136 -11.20 2.47 13.94
N LEU A 137 -12.18 3.32 13.56
CA LEU A 137 -12.55 4.51 14.34
C LEU A 137 -13.24 4.14 15.64
N GLN A 138 -12.86 4.82 16.72
CA GLN A 138 -13.59 4.77 17.98
C GLN A 138 -14.93 5.53 17.90
N ILE A 139 -15.85 5.31 18.83
CA ILE A 139 -17.05 6.13 18.95
C ILE A 139 -16.64 7.57 19.29
N GLY A 140 -17.24 8.54 18.62
CA GLY A 140 -16.82 9.96 18.65
C GLY A 140 -15.66 10.29 17.74
N GLY A 141 -14.97 9.29 17.16
CA GLY A 141 -13.89 9.48 16.20
C GLY A 141 -14.37 10.09 14.89
N ILE A 142 -13.47 10.74 14.18
CA ILE A 142 -13.75 11.55 13.00
C ILE A 142 -13.29 10.83 11.73
N LEU A 143 -14.19 10.70 10.77
CA LEU A 143 -13.91 10.35 9.38
C LEU A 143 -13.70 11.65 8.59
N VAL A 144 -12.63 11.71 7.80
CA VAL A 144 -12.41 12.69 6.74
C VAL A 144 -12.27 11.90 5.45
N PHE A 145 -13.28 11.95 4.59
CA PHE A 145 -13.37 11.11 3.40
C PHE A 145 -13.45 11.98 2.15
N VAL A 146 -12.41 11.90 1.31
CA VAL A 146 -12.26 12.66 0.08
C VAL A 146 -12.63 11.78 -1.09
N ILE A 147 -13.72 12.16 -1.80
CA ILE A 147 -14.25 11.39 -2.93
C ILE A 147 -14.87 12.31 -4.00
N PRO A 148 -14.99 11.84 -5.24
CA PRO A 148 -15.88 12.48 -6.19
C PRO A 148 -17.33 12.50 -5.68
N TYR A 149 -18.04 13.65 -5.81
CA TYR A 149 -19.35 13.81 -5.18
C TYR A 149 -20.38 12.75 -5.64
N TYR A 150 -20.34 12.33 -6.91
CA TYR A 150 -21.23 11.29 -7.44
C TYR A 150 -21.00 9.88 -6.83
N VAL A 151 -19.90 9.68 -6.11
CA VAL A 151 -19.61 8.43 -5.38
C VAL A 151 -20.39 8.37 -4.06
N LEU A 152 -20.92 9.49 -3.59
CA LEU A 152 -21.75 9.55 -2.38
C LEU A 152 -22.87 8.51 -2.41
N LYS A 153 -23.53 8.30 -3.58
CA LYS A 153 -24.57 7.28 -3.76
C LYS A 153 -24.14 5.89 -3.36
N ALA A 154 -22.96 5.45 -3.79
CA ALA A 154 -22.42 4.14 -3.44
C ALA A 154 -22.08 4.00 -1.95
N CYS A 155 -21.75 5.11 -1.30
CA CYS A 155 -21.31 5.16 0.10
C CYS A 155 -22.43 5.52 1.08
N ALA A 156 -23.56 6.05 0.59
CA ALA A 156 -24.64 6.67 1.36
C ALA A 156 -25.13 5.80 2.53
N LYS A 157 -25.46 4.54 2.27
CA LYS A 157 -25.95 3.60 3.28
C LYS A 157 -24.94 3.36 4.40
N THR A 158 -23.65 3.22 4.05
CA THR A 158 -22.59 2.97 5.04
C THR A 158 -22.31 4.21 5.87
N LEU A 159 -22.28 5.39 5.24
CA LEU A 159 -22.11 6.67 5.91
C LEU A 159 -23.26 6.94 6.88
N ALA A 160 -24.49 6.86 6.40
CA ALA A 160 -25.70 7.18 7.15
C ALA A 160 -25.88 6.31 8.41
N ARG A 161 -25.54 5.02 8.33
CA ARG A 161 -25.69 4.08 9.45
C ARG A 161 -24.63 4.20 10.55
N ASN A 162 -23.46 4.72 10.22
CA ASN A 162 -22.33 4.70 11.14
C ASN A 162 -21.88 6.07 11.61
N PHE A 163 -22.34 7.16 10.98
CA PHE A 163 -21.82 8.49 11.22
C PHE A 163 -22.91 9.55 11.27
N LYS A 164 -22.66 10.60 12.06
CA LYS A 164 -23.28 11.91 11.83
C LYS A 164 -22.46 12.56 10.71
N VAL A 165 -23.09 12.78 9.56
CA VAL A 165 -22.42 13.18 8.32
C VAL A 165 -22.60 14.67 8.06
N GLN A 166 -21.54 15.30 7.56
CA GLN A 166 -21.58 16.61 6.92
C GLN A 166 -20.76 16.55 5.63
N VAL A 167 -21.36 16.93 4.50
CA VAL A 167 -20.70 17.04 3.19
C VAL A 167 -20.31 18.48 2.96
N VAL A 168 -19.10 18.73 2.49
CA VAL A 168 -18.60 20.04 2.09
C VAL A 168 -17.94 19.97 0.73
N GLY A 169 -18.11 20.97 -0.11
CA GLY A 169 -17.49 21.07 -1.42
C GLY A 169 -16.00 21.40 -1.33
N PHE A 170 -15.23 21.01 -2.33
CA PHE A 170 -13.89 21.55 -2.53
C PHE A 170 -13.96 23.05 -2.82
N PRO A 171 -12.87 23.82 -2.55
CA PRO A 171 -12.81 25.22 -2.94
C PRO A 171 -13.15 25.43 -4.42
N ASP A 172 -13.73 26.59 -4.74
CA ASP A 172 -14.21 26.90 -6.09
C ASP A 172 -13.13 26.80 -7.17
N GLU A 173 -11.89 27.06 -6.81
CA GLU A 173 -10.75 26.93 -7.72
C GLU A 173 -10.39 25.49 -8.07
N GLU A 174 -10.61 24.55 -7.13
CA GLU A 174 -10.25 23.14 -7.26
C GLU A 174 -11.41 22.27 -7.77
N PHE A 175 -12.65 22.62 -7.44
CA PHE A 175 -13.83 21.80 -7.76
C PHE A 175 -14.02 21.52 -9.25
N PRO A 176 -13.83 22.47 -10.19
CA PRO A 176 -14.00 22.20 -11.63
C PRO A 176 -13.06 21.12 -12.15
N THR A 177 -11.86 21.03 -11.55
CA THR A 177 -10.82 20.07 -11.95
C THR A 177 -11.06 18.69 -11.35
N PHE A 178 -11.41 18.63 -10.07
CA PHE A 178 -11.44 17.38 -9.31
C PHE A 178 -12.85 16.83 -9.13
N ARG A 179 -13.89 17.69 -9.11
CA ARG A 179 -15.30 17.32 -8.83
C ARG A 179 -15.43 16.49 -7.54
N GLN A 180 -14.65 16.87 -6.53
CA GLN A 180 -14.58 16.16 -5.25
C GLN A 180 -15.27 16.93 -4.14
N CYS A 181 -15.67 16.18 -3.13
CA CYS A 181 -16.15 16.70 -1.86
C CYS A 181 -15.37 16.07 -0.70
N VAL A 182 -15.49 16.69 0.45
CA VAL A 182 -15.03 16.10 1.71
C VAL A 182 -16.25 15.73 2.54
N VAL A 183 -16.33 14.46 2.91
CA VAL A 183 -17.34 13.98 3.85
C VAL A 183 -16.72 13.92 5.24
N PHE A 184 -17.19 14.75 6.14
CA PHE A 184 -16.89 14.64 7.56
C PHE A 184 -17.94 13.75 8.23
N GLY A 185 -17.48 12.75 8.97
CA GLY A 185 -18.35 11.84 9.69
C GLY A 185 -17.91 11.68 11.14
N GLN A 186 -18.75 12.02 12.11
CA GLN A 186 -18.49 11.66 13.50
C GLN A 186 -19.11 10.29 13.77
N LYS A 187 -18.29 9.32 14.15
CA LYS A 187 -18.75 7.96 14.41
C LYS A 187 -19.64 7.90 15.63
N GLN A 188 -20.88 7.45 15.44
CA GLN A 188 -21.87 7.31 16.49
C GLN A 188 -22.91 6.25 16.15
N TYR A 189 -23.74 5.90 17.14
CA TYR A 189 -24.96 5.12 16.90
C TYR A 189 -26.01 6.03 16.29
N VAL A 190 -26.56 5.63 15.15
CA VAL A 190 -27.59 6.38 14.41
C VAL A 190 -28.90 5.60 14.43
N SER A 191 -30.02 6.25 14.71
CA SER A 191 -31.35 5.61 14.61
C SER A 191 -31.67 5.29 13.16
N GLU A 192 -32.51 4.29 12.93
CA GLU A 192 -32.86 3.84 11.58
C GLU A 192 -33.55 4.94 10.76
N GLU A 193 -34.40 5.74 11.41
CA GLU A 193 -35.08 6.89 10.81
C GLU A 193 -34.09 7.94 10.31
N LYS A 194 -33.16 8.40 11.18
CA LYS A 194 -32.12 9.35 10.80
C LYS A 194 -31.16 8.80 9.74
N ALA A 195 -30.86 7.50 9.81
CA ALA A 195 -30.01 6.87 8.81
C ALA A 195 -30.67 6.88 7.43
N LYS A 196 -31.99 6.65 7.37
CA LYS A 196 -32.74 6.72 6.12
C LYS A 196 -32.75 8.14 5.54
N GLU A 197 -33.08 9.13 6.36
CA GLU A 197 -33.07 10.55 5.96
C GLU A 197 -31.69 10.97 5.43
N THR A 198 -30.64 10.65 6.17
CA THR A 198 -29.26 10.96 5.77
C THR A 198 -28.87 10.23 4.48
N GLN A 199 -29.29 8.98 4.29
CA GLN A 199 -29.03 8.22 3.07
C GLN A 199 -29.67 8.87 1.87
N GLU A 200 -30.97 9.21 1.95
CA GLU A 200 -31.73 9.87 0.88
C GLU A 200 -31.07 11.20 0.48
N HIS A 201 -30.69 12.01 1.45
CA HIS A 201 -30.00 13.28 1.18
C HIS A 201 -28.61 13.11 0.51
N LEU A 202 -27.83 12.10 0.90
CA LEU A 202 -26.55 11.81 0.24
C LEU A 202 -26.73 11.30 -1.18
N GLU A 203 -27.80 10.55 -1.45
CA GLU A 203 -28.16 10.08 -2.79
C GLU A 203 -28.62 11.25 -3.69
N GLU A 204 -29.38 12.21 -3.13
CA GLU A 204 -29.77 13.44 -3.82
C GLU A 204 -28.54 14.25 -4.24
N PHE A 205 -27.58 14.47 -3.34
CA PHE A 205 -26.32 15.15 -3.67
C PHE A 205 -25.55 14.47 -4.80
N ALA A 206 -25.53 13.15 -4.83
CA ALA A 206 -24.83 12.39 -5.85
C ALA A 206 -25.47 12.46 -7.24
N ASP A 207 -26.76 12.72 -7.31
CA ASP A 207 -27.55 12.81 -8.56
C ASP A 207 -27.61 14.24 -9.13
N MET A 208 -27.08 15.25 -8.41
CA MET A 208 -26.97 16.64 -8.86
C MET A 208 -25.96 16.82 -10.00
N THR A 209 -26.17 17.83 -10.81
CA THR A 209 -25.12 18.33 -11.72
C THR A 209 -23.96 18.96 -10.89
N PRO A 210 -22.75 19.08 -11.45
CA PRO A 210 -21.64 19.69 -10.72
C PRO A 210 -21.96 21.12 -10.22
N GLU A 211 -22.68 21.90 -11.03
CA GLU A 211 -23.06 23.27 -10.73
C GLU A 211 -24.08 23.35 -9.59
N GLU A 212 -25.10 22.46 -9.62
CA GLU A 212 -26.09 22.33 -8.56
C GLU A 212 -25.43 21.92 -7.25
N PHE A 213 -24.57 20.88 -7.29
CA PHE A 213 -23.85 20.40 -6.12
C PHE A 213 -23.01 21.52 -5.47
N GLN A 214 -22.28 22.28 -6.27
CA GLN A 214 -21.44 23.38 -5.76
C GLN A 214 -22.27 24.52 -5.14
N SER A 215 -23.49 24.77 -5.63
CA SER A 215 -24.38 25.81 -5.07
C SER A 215 -25.08 25.37 -3.79
N GLU A 216 -25.41 24.08 -3.65
CA GLU A 216 -26.16 23.54 -2.50
C GLU A 216 -25.27 23.16 -1.32
N VAL A 217 -24.04 22.70 -1.62
CA VAL A 217 -23.14 22.19 -0.58
C VAL A 217 -22.30 23.31 0.00
N TRP A 218 -22.19 23.33 1.30
CA TRP A 218 -21.39 24.34 2.00
C TRP A 218 -19.91 24.23 1.58
N PRO A 219 -19.24 25.37 1.35
CA PRO A 219 -17.80 25.35 1.08
C PRO A 219 -17.01 24.93 2.32
N LEU A 220 -15.89 24.23 2.11
CA LEU A 220 -15.02 23.74 3.18
C LEU A 220 -14.57 24.86 4.14
N GLU A 221 -14.42 26.07 3.62
CA GLU A 221 -14.05 27.28 4.39
C GLU A 221 -15.05 27.63 5.49
N SER A 222 -16.34 27.35 5.25
CA SER A 222 -17.43 27.68 6.18
C SER A 222 -17.61 26.67 7.31
N MET A 223 -16.90 25.56 7.26
CA MET A 223 -17.03 24.49 8.23
C MET A 223 -16.47 24.90 9.61
N ALA A 224 -17.19 24.53 10.66
CA ALA A 224 -16.71 24.68 12.03
C ALA A 224 -15.53 23.71 12.33
N THR A 225 -14.67 24.10 13.27
CA THR A 225 -13.57 23.24 13.71
C THR A 225 -14.10 21.98 14.41
N ILE A 226 -13.61 20.82 13.99
CA ILE A 226 -13.92 19.50 14.56
C ILE A 226 -12.76 19.06 15.44
N VAL A 227 -13.08 18.48 16.61
CA VAL A 227 -12.09 17.94 17.54
C VAL A 227 -11.93 16.44 17.31
N VAL A 228 -10.69 16.01 17.08
CA VAL A 228 -10.29 14.61 16.98
C VAL A 228 -9.94 14.11 18.37
N PRO A 229 -10.66 13.12 18.92
CA PRO A 229 -10.46 12.67 20.28
C PRO A 229 -9.17 11.86 20.46
N ALA A 230 -8.62 11.88 21.67
CA ALA A 230 -7.53 11.01 22.08
C ALA A 230 -7.89 9.52 21.94
N ALA A 231 -6.91 8.69 21.68
CA ALA A 231 -7.12 7.26 21.52
C ALA A 231 -7.22 6.55 22.87
N THR A 232 -8.26 5.72 23.05
CA THR A 232 -8.56 5.08 24.35
C THR A 232 -8.16 3.61 24.42
N LYS A 233 -7.99 2.93 23.28
CA LYS A 233 -7.75 1.48 23.24
C LYS A 233 -6.32 1.16 22.80
N PRO A 234 -5.75 0.01 23.24
CA PRO A 234 -4.49 -0.47 22.72
C PRO A 234 -4.60 -0.77 21.21
N ILE A 235 -3.48 -0.66 20.51
CA ILE A 235 -3.44 -0.83 19.05
C ILE A 235 -2.60 -2.03 18.65
N ASN A 236 -3.16 -2.88 17.77
CA ASN A 236 -2.40 -3.75 16.88
C ASN A 236 -2.48 -3.15 15.48
N PHE A 237 -1.31 -2.90 14.88
CA PHE A 237 -1.21 -2.34 13.54
C PHE A 237 -0.04 -3.03 12.82
N ARG A 238 -0.37 -3.92 11.90
CA ARG A 238 0.61 -4.71 11.13
C ARG A 238 0.04 -5.11 9.78
N VAL A 239 0.94 -5.49 8.88
CA VAL A 239 0.63 -6.18 7.63
C VAL A 239 1.13 -7.62 7.72
N ASP A 240 0.52 -8.50 6.95
CA ASP A 240 0.96 -9.90 6.82
C ASP A 240 2.12 -10.04 5.82
N ARG A 241 2.38 -9.02 5.00
CA ARG A 241 3.52 -8.94 4.08
C ARG A 241 4.82 -8.66 4.86
N LEU A 242 5.85 -9.41 4.54
CA LEU A 242 7.19 -9.16 5.06
C LEU A 242 7.94 -8.21 4.13
N ASP A 243 8.47 -7.12 4.68
CA ASP A 243 9.38 -6.23 3.95
C ASP A 243 10.81 -6.77 4.08
N PRO A 244 11.45 -7.19 2.98
CA PRO A 244 12.81 -7.71 3.02
C PRO A 244 13.82 -6.74 3.65
N LEU A 245 13.65 -5.43 3.42
CA LEU A 245 14.53 -4.41 3.98
C LEU A 245 14.45 -4.31 5.52
N GLU A 246 13.31 -4.67 6.10
CA GLU A 246 13.13 -4.71 7.55
C GLU A 246 13.54 -6.07 8.13
N VAL A 247 13.26 -7.15 7.43
CA VAL A 247 13.46 -8.52 7.92
C VAL A 247 14.94 -8.92 7.91
N ILE A 248 15.67 -8.60 6.82
CA ILE A 248 17.07 -9.00 6.67
C ILE A 248 17.98 -8.49 7.83
N PRO A 249 17.92 -7.20 8.23
CA PRO A 249 18.71 -6.74 9.37
C PRO A 249 18.38 -7.46 10.67
N VAL A 250 17.10 -7.79 10.91
CA VAL A 250 16.66 -8.51 12.10
C VAL A 250 17.20 -9.96 12.08
N MET A 251 17.09 -10.65 10.94
CA MET A 251 17.60 -12.00 10.76
C MET A 251 19.13 -12.06 10.91
N ASN A 252 19.84 -11.06 10.36
CA ASN A 252 21.29 -10.93 10.53
C ASN A 252 21.67 -10.75 12.01
N LYS A 253 20.98 -9.84 12.72
CA LYS A 253 21.22 -9.60 14.15
C LYS A 253 20.90 -10.82 15.01
N ALA A 254 19.90 -11.60 14.63
CA ALA A 254 19.51 -12.83 15.32
C ALA A 254 20.43 -14.04 14.97
N GLY A 255 21.37 -13.89 14.02
CA GLY A 255 22.23 -14.98 13.56
C GLY A 255 21.54 -16.02 12.65
N ILE A 256 20.24 -15.89 12.43
CA ILE A 256 19.43 -16.87 11.68
C ILE A 256 19.98 -17.06 10.25
N LEU A 257 20.36 -15.97 9.57
CA LEU A 257 20.91 -16.06 8.22
C LEU A 257 22.26 -16.81 8.21
N GLN A 258 23.13 -16.57 9.19
CA GLN A 258 24.42 -17.24 9.29
C GLN A 258 24.25 -18.74 9.57
N ASP A 259 23.30 -19.12 10.42
CA ASP A 259 23.05 -20.52 10.74
C ASP A 259 22.40 -21.24 9.55
N THR A 260 21.44 -20.62 8.88
CA THR A 260 20.86 -21.15 7.64
C THR A 260 21.91 -21.29 6.52
N LEU A 261 22.81 -20.31 6.40
CA LEU A 261 23.90 -20.39 5.42
C LEU A 261 24.88 -21.53 5.73
N LYS A 262 25.18 -21.81 7.00
CA LYS A 262 25.99 -22.97 7.38
C LYS A 262 25.35 -24.29 6.99
N GLU A 263 24.03 -24.40 7.12
CA GLU A 263 23.27 -25.59 6.71
C GLU A 263 23.19 -25.75 5.19
N LEU A 264 23.09 -24.63 4.46
CA LEU A 264 23.02 -24.61 2.99
C LEU A 264 24.37 -24.80 2.29
N VAL A 265 25.47 -24.46 2.97
CA VAL A 265 26.82 -24.71 2.44
C VAL A 265 27.16 -26.18 2.63
N PRO A 266 27.30 -26.97 1.55
CA PRO A 266 27.72 -28.35 1.68
C PRO A 266 29.05 -28.41 2.43
N SER A 267 29.12 -29.27 3.44
CA SER A 267 30.35 -29.47 4.23
C SER A 267 31.56 -29.64 3.29
N LYS A 268 32.64 -28.94 3.57
CA LYS A 268 33.85 -28.86 2.74
C LYS A 268 34.52 -30.20 2.38
N ASN A 269 33.91 -31.34 2.70
CA ASN A 269 34.53 -32.67 2.57
C ASN A 269 34.40 -33.35 1.20
N ASN A 270 33.77 -32.70 0.20
CA ASN A 270 33.72 -33.23 -1.19
C ASN A 270 34.52 -32.36 -2.15
N ASN A 271 35.85 -32.23 -1.89
CA ASN A 271 36.78 -31.65 -2.87
C ASN A 271 37.04 -32.64 -4.01
N ILE A 272 36.02 -32.93 -4.82
CA ILE A 272 36.25 -33.59 -6.12
C ILE A 272 36.87 -32.51 -7.02
N ARG A 273 38.18 -32.62 -7.26
CA ARG A 273 38.83 -31.80 -8.28
C ARG A 273 38.68 -32.48 -9.63
N PRO A 274 38.10 -31.85 -10.64
CA PRO A 274 38.06 -32.38 -11.98
C PRO A 274 39.53 -32.55 -12.48
N LEU A 275 39.77 -33.63 -13.21
CA LEU A 275 41.10 -33.96 -13.78
C LEU A 275 41.51 -32.96 -14.89
N THR A 276 40.54 -32.28 -15.49
CA THR A 276 40.74 -31.26 -16.54
C THR A 276 40.03 -29.95 -16.18
N SER A 277 40.45 -28.85 -16.76
CA SER A 277 39.77 -27.58 -16.61
C SER A 277 38.31 -27.70 -17.04
N LEU A 278 37.40 -27.09 -16.24
CA LEU A 278 35.98 -27.06 -16.57
C LEU A 278 35.74 -26.07 -17.73
N GLU A 279 35.05 -26.54 -18.75
CA GLU A 279 34.53 -25.68 -19.81
C GLU A 279 33.25 -24.99 -19.34
N ASN A 280 32.87 -23.88 -20.01
CA ASN A 280 31.67 -23.11 -19.65
C ASN A 280 30.38 -23.93 -19.59
N GLY A 281 30.25 -24.95 -20.47
CA GLY A 281 29.13 -25.88 -20.45
C GLY A 281 29.07 -26.77 -19.20
N HIS A 282 30.22 -27.23 -18.72
CA HIS A 282 30.30 -27.97 -17.45
C HIS A 282 29.97 -27.12 -16.25
N LEU A 283 30.41 -25.84 -16.24
CA LEU A 283 30.07 -24.88 -15.19
C LEU A 283 28.56 -24.59 -15.17
N ALA A 284 27.93 -24.41 -16.33
CA ALA A 284 26.49 -24.22 -16.45
C ALA A 284 25.71 -25.43 -15.92
N LEU A 285 26.13 -26.66 -16.24
CA LEU A 285 25.49 -27.88 -15.73
C LEU A 285 25.67 -28.04 -14.22
N MET A 286 26.84 -27.73 -13.69
CA MET A 286 27.10 -27.78 -12.24
C MET A 286 26.27 -26.74 -11.48
N LEU A 287 26.17 -25.52 -12.00
CA LEU A 287 25.30 -24.50 -11.45
C LEU A 287 23.82 -24.93 -11.47
N ALA A 288 23.36 -25.42 -12.60
CA ALA A 288 22.00 -25.90 -12.78
C ALA A 288 21.68 -27.15 -11.93
N GLY A 289 22.64 -28.05 -11.76
CA GLY A 289 22.54 -29.23 -10.88
C GLY A 289 22.61 -28.91 -9.38
N GLY A 290 22.84 -27.64 -9.02
CA GLY A 290 22.93 -27.21 -7.62
C GLY A 290 24.26 -27.48 -6.94
N TYR A 291 25.29 -27.99 -7.65
CA TYR A 291 26.62 -28.26 -7.07
C TYR A 291 27.36 -26.99 -6.64
N MET A 292 26.96 -25.83 -7.15
CA MET A 292 27.51 -24.52 -6.77
C MET A 292 26.51 -23.69 -5.96
N ASN A 293 25.46 -24.31 -5.43
CA ASN A 293 24.55 -23.65 -4.51
C ASN A 293 25.27 -23.29 -3.21
N GLY A 294 25.02 -22.11 -2.68
CA GLY A 294 25.57 -21.68 -1.41
C GLY A 294 25.88 -20.21 -1.36
N ALA A 295 26.57 -19.81 -0.30
CA ALA A 295 27.00 -18.43 -0.11
C ALA A 295 28.43 -18.25 -0.64
N ILE A 296 28.64 -17.16 -1.36
CA ILE A 296 29.98 -16.68 -1.74
C ILE A 296 30.17 -15.27 -1.26
N GLU A 297 31.40 -14.92 -0.91
CA GLU A 297 31.77 -13.55 -0.61
C GLU A 297 32.73 -13.05 -1.68
N LYS A 298 32.38 -11.90 -2.28
CA LYS A 298 33.19 -11.23 -3.29
C LYS A 298 33.11 -9.72 -3.09
N ASP A 299 34.25 -9.08 -3.04
CA ASP A 299 34.36 -7.60 -2.93
C ASP A 299 33.58 -7.02 -1.73
N GLY A 300 33.55 -7.75 -0.60
CA GLY A 300 32.82 -7.39 0.62
C GLY A 300 31.30 -7.59 0.52
N ARG A 301 30.80 -8.17 -0.58
CA ARG A 301 29.40 -8.53 -0.76
C ARG A 301 29.18 -10.01 -0.50
N GLN A 302 28.16 -10.33 0.29
CA GLN A 302 27.72 -11.71 0.50
C GLN A 302 26.58 -12.03 -0.45
N LEU A 303 26.80 -13.03 -1.32
CA LEU A 303 25.86 -13.47 -2.34
C LEU A 303 25.42 -14.90 -2.04
N VAL A 304 24.12 -15.17 -2.12
CA VAL A 304 23.58 -16.53 -2.07
C VAL A 304 23.17 -16.93 -3.47
N ILE A 305 23.75 -18.03 -3.96
CA ILE A 305 23.54 -18.53 -5.33
C ILE A 305 22.70 -19.80 -5.28
N LYS A 306 21.70 -19.89 -6.16
CA LYS A 306 20.90 -21.10 -6.39
C LYS A 306 20.70 -21.33 -7.87
N GLY A 307 21.18 -22.49 -8.35
CA GLY A 307 20.88 -23.00 -9.69
C GLY A 307 19.53 -23.71 -9.73
N VAL A 308 18.77 -23.48 -10.81
CA VAL A 308 17.48 -24.12 -11.07
C VAL A 308 17.40 -24.44 -12.56
N ILE A 309 16.89 -25.62 -12.91
CA ILE A 309 16.58 -25.97 -14.29
C ILE A 309 15.08 -25.83 -14.51
N HIS A 310 14.70 -25.00 -15.47
CA HIS A 310 13.32 -24.87 -15.91
C HIS A 310 13.11 -25.67 -17.18
N LYS A 311 12.09 -26.51 -17.19
CA LYS A 311 11.61 -27.18 -18.40
C LYS A 311 10.70 -26.18 -19.12
N THR A 312 11.07 -25.85 -20.39
CA THR A 312 10.23 -25.01 -21.26
C THR A 312 9.60 -25.91 -22.34
N GLU A 313 8.37 -25.60 -22.71
CA GLU A 313 7.71 -26.28 -23.80
C GLU A 313 8.10 -25.66 -25.14
N LYS A 314 8.54 -26.51 -26.04
CA LYS A 314 8.44 -26.53 -27.51
C LYS A 314 9.27 -25.54 -28.36
N ILE A 315 10.17 -26.14 -29.11
CA ILE A 315 10.44 -25.71 -30.51
C ILE A 315 9.66 -26.62 -31.45
N VAL A 316 8.68 -26.12 -32.19
CA VAL A 316 7.97 -26.86 -33.26
C VAL A 316 8.81 -26.67 -34.52
N GLN A 317 9.50 -27.70 -34.97
CA GLN A 317 10.10 -27.74 -36.32
C GLN A 317 9.10 -28.41 -37.27
N THR A 318 8.52 -27.62 -38.17
CA THR A 318 7.78 -28.12 -39.33
C THR A 318 8.81 -28.45 -40.42
N ASN A 319 9.07 -29.71 -40.64
CA ASN A 319 9.78 -30.13 -41.86
C ASN A 319 8.77 -30.16 -43.01
N GLU A 320 8.77 -29.14 -43.86
CA GLU A 320 8.12 -29.20 -45.18
C GLU A 320 8.95 -30.06 -46.12
N ASN A 321 8.73 -31.34 -46.14
CA ASN A 321 9.08 -32.16 -47.29
C ASN A 321 7.85 -32.21 -48.20
N GLY A 322 8.00 -31.80 -49.44
CA GLY A 322 6.98 -31.54 -50.45
C GLY A 322 6.04 -32.66 -50.87
N THR A 323 5.59 -33.51 -49.96
CA THR A 323 4.50 -34.47 -50.14
C THR A 323 3.73 -34.58 -48.83
N GLY A 324 2.70 -33.81 -48.71
CA GLY A 324 1.50 -33.84 -47.87
C GLY A 324 1.47 -34.59 -46.53
N GLY A 325 2.45 -34.40 -45.63
CA GLY A 325 2.41 -35.00 -44.30
C GLY A 325 3.44 -34.31 -43.38
N GLY A 326 3.08 -33.22 -42.74
CA GLY A 326 3.90 -32.55 -41.74
C GLY A 326 3.91 -33.32 -40.42
N SER A 327 5.06 -33.83 -39.97
CA SER A 327 5.21 -34.34 -38.61
C SER A 327 5.64 -33.19 -37.67
N ILE A 328 4.87 -33.01 -36.60
CA ILE A 328 5.20 -32.04 -35.54
C ILE A 328 6.04 -32.79 -34.50
N THR A 329 7.33 -32.47 -34.41
CA THR A 329 8.22 -33.04 -33.38
C THR A 329 8.35 -32.01 -32.27
N THR A 330 7.86 -32.35 -31.06
CA THR A 330 8.03 -31.55 -29.85
C THR A 330 9.28 -32.00 -29.12
N LYS A 331 10.20 -31.08 -28.88
CA LYS A 331 11.37 -31.32 -28.01
C LYS A 331 11.24 -30.47 -26.72
N ASP A 332 11.43 -31.15 -25.60
CA ASP A 332 11.60 -30.46 -24.33
C ASP A 332 12.93 -29.71 -24.32
N GLN A 333 12.90 -28.44 -23.96
CA GLN A 333 14.10 -27.63 -23.76
C GLN A 333 14.26 -27.37 -22.27
N TYR A 334 15.46 -27.59 -21.75
CA TYR A 334 15.81 -27.32 -20.37
C TYR A 334 16.71 -26.09 -20.33
N ILE A 335 16.23 -25.02 -19.67
CA ILE A 335 16.97 -23.75 -19.52
C ILE A 335 17.55 -23.70 -18.12
N PRO A 336 18.89 -23.71 -17.97
CA PRO A 336 19.54 -23.47 -16.69
C PRO A 336 19.39 -22.00 -16.31
N THR A 337 18.92 -21.73 -15.09
CA THR A 337 18.75 -20.40 -14.55
C THR A 337 19.48 -20.31 -13.22
N VAL A 338 20.26 -19.27 -13.01
CA VAL A 338 20.94 -19.01 -11.74
C VAL A 338 20.28 -17.83 -11.07
N LYS A 339 19.80 -18.03 -9.86
CA LYS A 339 19.28 -16.96 -9.00
C LYS A 339 20.33 -16.60 -7.97
N VAL A 340 20.60 -15.32 -7.84
CA VAL A 340 21.56 -14.77 -6.91
C VAL A 340 20.85 -13.75 -6.03
N ILE A 341 20.93 -13.93 -4.72
CA ILE A 341 20.47 -12.93 -3.74
C ILE A 341 21.68 -12.21 -3.17
N ASP A 342 21.72 -10.90 -3.32
CA ASP A 342 22.68 -10.06 -2.61
C ASP A 342 22.18 -9.81 -1.18
N MET A 343 22.92 -10.32 -0.19
CA MET A 343 22.52 -10.24 1.21
C MET A 343 22.67 -8.84 1.81
N SER A 344 23.38 -7.94 1.13
CA SER A 344 23.53 -6.54 1.56
C SER A 344 22.39 -5.64 1.09
N THR A 345 21.87 -5.91 -0.12
CA THR A 345 20.84 -5.10 -0.76
C THR A 345 19.47 -5.79 -0.83
N ALA A 346 19.39 -7.09 -0.53
CA ALA A 346 18.23 -7.96 -0.74
C ALA A 346 17.79 -8.06 -2.22
N GLU A 347 18.67 -7.68 -3.15
CA GLU A 347 18.37 -7.73 -4.58
C GLU A 347 18.43 -9.17 -5.09
N LEU A 348 17.38 -9.58 -5.83
CA LEU A 348 17.34 -10.87 -6.50
C LEU A 348 17.75 -10.70 -7.98
N ILE A 349 18.92 -11.19 -8.32
CA ILE A 349 19.44 -11.20 -9.68
C ILE A 349 19.17 -12.56 -10.31
N THR A 350 18.60 -12.55 -11.51
CA THR A 350 18.38 -13.78 -12.29
C THR A 350 19.27 -13.74 -13.52
N VAL A 351 20.12 -14.77 -13.67
CA VAL A 351 21.00 -14.98 -14.84
C VAL A 351 20.48 -16.18 -15.60
N GLN A 352 20.20 -15.99 -16.89
CA GLN A 352 19.76 -17.03 -17.83
C GLN A 352 20.85 -17.31 -18.83
#